data_13f80931baab7d5126e97beb494611cf
#
_entry.id   13f80931baab7d5126e97beb494611cf
#
_cell.length_a   1.000
_cell.length_b   1.000
_cell.length_c   1.000
_cell.angle_alpha   90.00
_cell.angle_beta   90.00
_cell.angle_gamma   90.00
#
_symmetry.space_group_name_H-M   'P 1'
#
loop_
_entity.id
_entity.type
_entity.pdbx_description
1 polymer ?
#
loop_
_entity_poly.entity_id
_entity_poly.type
_entity_poly.pdbx_seq_one_letter_code
_entity_poly.pdbx_strand_id
1 'polypeptide(L)'
;MLTLRSAEKCGTADYGWLKARYSFSFGHYFDPSLMGFGYLQVLNQEVLAAGSTFQPRSFPKVDVLNIILQGEAEYRSNDGQISRATEGEALLLSASDNSICQESNPCKIRPLVRLQLWLNACPQQSAPAMQHRTLPCDEQCILIASPEGENGSLQLRQQVWVYQINFREGQSLPFRLKGSRCYLQSVHGELSLAGKEDALALTCGDGALIRDES
;
A
#
# COMPACT_ATOMS: atom_id res chain seq x y z
N MET A 1 -16.46 13.96 6.74
CA MET A 1 -17.27 12.69 6.71
C MET A 1 -16.33 11.51 6.70
N LEU A 2 -16.46 10.64 7.70
CA LEU A 2 -15.68 9.42 7.86
C LEU A 2 -16.56 8.20 7.56
N THR A 3 -16.01 7.23 6.84
CA THR A 3 -16.71 5.97 6.54
C THR A 3 -15.79 4.80 6.85
N LEU A 4 -16.23 3.92 7.75
CA LEU A 4 -15.48 2.72 8.14
C LEU A 4 -15.44 1.71 6.98
N ARG A 5 -14.25 1.20 6.68
CA ARG A 5 -13.99 0.02 5.88
C ARG A 5 -13.54 -1.12 6.79
N SER A 6 -14.50 -1.83 7.36
CA SER A 6 -14.20 -2.92 8.30
C SER A 6 -13.40 -4.03 7.63
N ALA A 7 -12.40 -4.54 8.33
CA ALA A 7 -11.59 -5.68 7.92
C ALA A 7 -12.42 -6.94 7.64
N GLU A 8 -13.48 -7.16 8.41
CA GLU A 8 -14.39 -8.32 8.26
C GLU A 8 -15.19 -8.29 6.96
N LYS A 9 -15.42 -7.09 6.39
CA LYS A 9 -16.15 -6.90 5.13
C LYS A 9 -15.23 -6.84 3.90
N CYS A 10 -13.92 -6.93 4.11
CA CYS A 10 -12.96 -7.00 3.02
C CYS A 10 -13.03 -8.33 2.28
N GLY A 11 -12.69 -8.33 0.99
CA GLY A 11 -12.48 -9.57 0.26
C GLY A 11 -11.31 -10.35 0.84
N THR A 12 -11.36 -11.69 0.74
CA THR A 12 -10.29 -12.56 1.20
C THR A 12 -9.96 -13.62 0.18
N ALA A 13 -8.69 -14.04 0.14
CA ALA A 13 -8.24 -15.19 -0.63
C ALA A 13 -7.30 -16.06 0.20
N ASP A 14 -7.39 -17.36 0.01
CA ASP A 14 -6.45 -18.34 0.55
C ASP A 14 -6.16 -19.40 -0.52
N TYR A 15 -4.96 -19.33 -1.09
CA TYR A 15 -4.46 -20.29 -2.08
C TYR A 15 -3.42 -21.25 -1.49
N GLY A 16 -3.30 -21.28 -0.14
CA GLY A 16 -2.26 -22.03 0.56
C GLY A 16 -0.92 -21.27 0.58
N TRP A 17 -0.38 -20.95 -0.58
CA TRP A 17 0.88 -20.21 -0.70
C TRP A 17 0.73 -18.68 -0.60
N LEU A 18 -0.47 -18.17 -0.84
CA LEU A 18 -0.86 -16.77 -0.73
C LEU A 18 -2.15 -16.65 0.06
N LYS A 19 -2.11 -15.85 1.14
CA LYS A 19 -3.31 -15.35 1.82
C LYS A 19 -3.38 -13.86 1.59
N ALA A 20 -4.56 -13.35 1.24
CA ALA A 20 -4.74 -11.94 0.95
C ALA A 20 -6.06 -11.40 1.52
N ARG A 21 -6.04 -10.12 1.90
CA ARG A 21 -7.21 -9.30 2.21
C ARG A 21 -7.26 -8.15 1.23
N TYR A 22 -8.42 -7.94 0.62
CA TYR A 22 -8.66 -6.95 -0.42
C TYR A 22 -9.57 -5.84 0.12
N SER A 23 -9.05 -4.64 0.29
CA SER A 23 -9.85 -3.49 0.73
C SER A 23 -10.79 -3.00 -0.38
N PHE A 24 -10.42 -3.17 -1.64
CA PHE A 24 -11.19 -2.84 -2.84
C PHE A 24 -11.35 -4.06 -3.74
N SER A 25 -12.19 -3.95 -4.76
CA SER A 25 -12.40 -5.02 -5.74
C SER A 25 -11.09 -5.45 -6.38
N PHE A 26 -10.76 -6.73 -6.26
CA PHE A 26 -9.54 -7.31 -6.80
C PHE A 26 -9.69 -8.83 -7.00
N GLY A 27 -9.18 -9.33 -8.13
CA GLY A 27 -9.26 -10.76 -8.46
C GLY A 27 -10.72 -11.25 -8.53
N HIS A 28 -11.05 -12.24 -7.71
CA HIS A 28 -12.42 -12.79 -7.63
C HIS A 28 -13.36 -11.99 -6.70
N TYR A 29 -12.82 -11.11 -5.87
CA TYR A 29 -13.64 -10.23 -5.03
C TYR A 29 -14.12 -9.03 -5.83
N PHE A 30 -15.44 -8.90 -5.95
CA PHE A 30 -16.06 -7.81 -6.70
C PHE A 30 -17.19 -7.16 -5.91
N ASP A 31 -17.06 -5.86 -5.67
CA ASP A 31 -18.10 -4.99 -5.13
C ASP A 31 -18.09 -3.69 -5.97
N PRO A 32 -19.15 -3.39 -6.72
CA PRO A 32 -19.20 -2.22 -7.60
C PRO A 32 -19.09 -0.89 -6.85
N SER A 33 -19.39 -0.85 -5.56
CA SER A 33 -19.22 0.34 -4.70
C SER A 33 -17.78 0.54 -4.20
N LEU A 34 -16.93 -0.47 -4.38
CA LEU A 34 -15.55 -0.55 -3.86
C LEU A 34 -14.53 -0.82 -4.97
N MET A 35 -14.64 -0.10 -6.08
CA MET A 35 -13.71 -0.19 -7.22
C MET A 35 -12.41 0.61 -7.00
N GLY A 36 -12.24 1.20 -5.82
CA GLY A 36 -11.14 2.05 -5.43
C GLY A 36 -11.60 3.31 -4.71
N PHE A 37 -10.65 4.17 -4.34
CA PHE A 37 -10.94 5.45 -3.69
C PHE A 37 -9.99 6.55 -4.21
N GLY A 38 -10.52 7.49 -4.97
CA GLY A 38 -9.70 8.48 -5.67
C GLY A 38 -8.76 7.81 -6.66
N TYR A 39 -7.45 8.04 -6.49
CA TYR A 39 -6.42 7.40 -7.32
C TYR A 39 -5.95 6.04 -6.79
N LEU A 40 -6.35 5.65 -5.58
CA LEU A 40 -6.06 4.34 -5.01
C LEU A 40 -7.04 3.30 -5.56
N GLN A 41 -6.55 2.42 -6.44
CA GLN A 41 -7.36 1.34 -7.03
C GLN A 41 -7.31 0.06 -6.22
N VAL A 42 -6.13 -0.29 -5.72
CA VAL A 42 -5.90 -1.54 -5.00
C VAL A 42 -5.20 -1.24 -3.68
N LEU A 43 -5.66 -1.86 -2.63
CA LEU A 43 -4.94 -2.00 -1.37
C LEU A 43 -5.16 -3.40 -0.85
N ASN A 44 -4.09 -4.19 -0.94
CA ASN A 44 -4.06 -5.57 -0.49
C ASN A 44 -3.09 -5.73 0.68
N GLN A 45 -3.50 -6.45 1.69
CA GLN A 45 -2.59 -7.03 2.68
C GLN A 45 -2.36 -8.49 2.29
N GLU A 46 -1.11 -8.85 2.06
CA GLU A 46 -0.74 -10.15 1.52
C GLU A 46 0.27 -10.86 2.41
N VAL A 47 0.08 -12.16 2.57
CA VAL A 47 1.01 -13.07 3.23
C VAL A 47 1.43 -14.15 2.23
N LEU A 48 2.69 -14.13 1.82
CA LEU A 48 3.27 -15.12 0.92
C LEU A 48 4.06 -16.15 1.74
N ALA A 49 3.76 -17.41 1.55
CA ALA A 49 4.50 -18.50 2.20
C ALA A 49 5.99 -18.47 1.82
N ALA A 50 6.83 -19.10 2.62
CA ALA A 50 8.27 -19.21 2.37
C ALA A 50 8.54 -19.84 0.98
N GLY A 51 9.41 -19.22 0.19
CA GLY A 51 9.80 -19.66 -1.13
C GLY A 51 8.75 -19.54 -2.23
N SER A 52 7.61 -18.87 -1.95
CA SER A 52 6.54 -18.69 -2.93
C SER A 52 6.90 -17.67 -4.00
N THR A 53 6.41 -17.89 -5.21
CA THR A 53 6.66 -17.02 -6.35
C THR A 53 5.37 -16.87 -7.17
N PHE A 54 5.02 -15.63 -7.50
CA PHE A 54 3.98 -15.36 -8.48
C PHE A 54 4.46 -15.70 -9.90
N GLN A 55 3.55 -16.09 -10.77
CA GLN A 55 3.86 -16.11 -12.19
C GLN A 55 4.16 -14.68 -12.66
N PRO A 56 5.07 -14.49 -13.64
CA PRO A 56 5.29 -13.19 -14.24
C PRO A 56 3.97 -12.59 -14.71
N ARG A 57 3.69 -11.35 -14.34
CA ARG A 57 2.45 -10.65 -14.71
C ARG A 57 2.70 -9.25 -15.19
N SER A 58 1.87 -8.81 -16.13
CA SER A 58 1.82 -7.41 -16.54
C SER A 58 0.94 -6.61 -15.58
N PHE A 59 1.28 -5.36 -15.40
CA PHE A 59 0.47 -4.39 -14.68
C PHE A 59 -0.12 -3.39 -15.67
N PRO A 60 -1.31 -2.86 -15.40
CA PRO A 60 -1.79 -1.68 -16.13
C PRO A 60 -0.88 -0.48 -15.83
N LYS A 61 -1.16 0.66 -16.41
CA LYS A 61 -0.39 1.89 -16.16
C LYS A 61 -0.68 2.43 -14.75
N VAL A 62 0.01 1.87 -13.76
CA VAL A 62 -0.11 2.18 -12.33
C VAL A 62 1.25 2.29 -11.69
N ASP A 63 1.29 3.00 -10.57
CA ASP A 63 2.38 2.92 -9.61
C ASP A 63 2.03 1.85 -8.57
N VAL A 64 2.85 0.80 -8.48
CA VAL A 64 2.68 -0.31 -7.53
C VAL A 64 3.63 -0.10 -6.37
N LEU A 65 3.09 0.37 -5.25
CA LEU A 65 3.83 0.57 -4.01
C LEU A 65 3.70 -0.65 -3.12
N ASN A 66 4.83 -1.23 -2.75
CA ASN A 66 4.93 -2.34 -1.81
C ASN A 66 5.60 -1.85 -0.53
N ILE A 67 4.95 -2.06 0.62
CA ILE A 67 5.48 -1.77 1.95
C ILE A 67 5.68 -3.10 2.65
N ILE A 68 6.92 -3.43 3.00
CA ILE A 68 7.26 -4.72 3.60
C ILE A 68 7.10 -4.63 5.11
N LEU A 69 6.12 -5.37 5.62
CA LEU A 69 5.79 -5.43 7.05
C LEU A 69 6.57 -6.51 7.79
N GLN A 70 6.95 -7.59 7.07
CA GLN A 70 7.74 -8.69 7.60
C GLN A 70 8.38 -9.47 6.47
N GLY A 71 9.61 -9.93 6.67
CA GLY A 71 10.30 -10.83 5.74
C GLY A 71 11.01 -10.08 4.62
N GLU A 72 11.07 -10.70 3.45
CA GLU A 72 11.83 -10.23 2.28
C GLU A 72 11.03 -10.48 1.00
N ALA A 73 11.01 -9.49 0.12
CA ALA A 73 10.41 -9.58 -1.21
C ALA A 73 11.48 -9.41 -2.30
N GLU A 74 11.40 -10.19 -3.36
CA GLU A 74 12.19 -10.04 -4.58
C GLU A 74 11.28 -9.73 -5.75
N TYR A 75 11.70 -8.74 -6.55
CA TYR A 75 11.02 -8.28 -7.76
C TYR A 75 11.98 -8.42 -8.94
N ARG A 76 11.56 -9.16 -9.96
CA ARG A 76 12.34 -9.39 -11.18
C ARG A 76 11.57 -8.86 -12.37
N SER A 77 12.14 -7.87 -13.05
CA SER A 77 11.58 -7.31 -14.29
C SER A 77 11.95 -8.16 -15.51
N ASN A 78 11.24 -7.94 -16.61
CA ASN A 78 11.45 -8.68 -17.86
C ASN A 78 12.80 -8.42 -18.53
N ASP A 79 13.47 -7.31 -18.20
CA ASP A 79 14.86 -7.00 -18.64
C ASP A 79 15.93 -7.68 -17.78
N GLY A 80 15.50 -8.46 -16.77
CA GLY A 80 16.37 -9.20 -15.87
C GLY A 80 16.86 -8.41 -14.66
N GLN A 81 16.44 -7.16 -14.49
CA GLN A 81 16.74 -6.41 -13.27
C GLN A 81 16.07 -7.05 -12.06
N ILE A 82 16.82 -7.18 -10.97
CA ILE A 82 16.33 -7.71 -9.70
C ILE A 82 16.43 -6.62 -8.65
N SER A 83 15.34 -6.42 -7.92
CA SER A 83 15.30 -5.55 -6.74
C SER A 83 14.73 -6.31 -5.55
N ARG A 84 15.23 -6.02 -4.37
CA ARG A 84 14.79 -6.62 -3.11
C ARG A 84 14.40 -5.55 -2.13
N ALA A 85 13.44 -5.88 -1.28
CA ALA A 85 13.04 -5.07 -0.15
C ALA A 85 12.78 -5.98 1.05
N THR A 86 13.20 -5.51 2.23
CA THR A 86 13.06 -6.23 3.50
C THR A 86 12.12 -5.48 4.44
N GLU A 87 11.83 -6.08 5.58
CA GLU A 87 11.03 -5.47 6.64
C GLU A 87 11.48 -4.03 6.94
N GLY A 88 10.52 -3.10 7.00
CA GLY A 88 10.79 -1.68 7.20
C GLY A 88 11.21 -0.92 5.93
N GLU A 89 11.06 -1.54 4.76
CA GLU A 89 11.37 -0.92 3.47
C GLU A 89 10.15 -0.81 2.58
N ALA A 90 10.20 0.14 1.65
CA ALA A 90 9.22 0.31 0.60
C ALA A 90 9.86 0.22 -0.78
N LEU A 91 9.18 -0.42 -1.72
CA LEU A 91 9.58 -0.53 -3.12
C LEU A 91 8.44 -0.07 -4.01
N LEU A 92 8.73 0.84 -4.93
CA LEU A 92 7.79 1.38 -5.90
C LEU A 92 8.18 0.92 -7.31
N LEU A 93 7.24 0.25 -7.99
CA LEU A 93 7.32 -0.10 -9.41
C LEU A 93 6.43 0.87 -10.20
N SER A 94 7.04 1.67 -11.08
CA SER A 94 6.33 2.53 -12.01
C SER A 94 5.98 1.73 -13.27
N ALA A 95 4.86 0.97 -13.23
CA ALA A 95 4.46 0.08 -14.31
C ALA A 95 3.97 0.83 -15.54
N SER A 96 4.21 0.27 -16.71
CA SER A 96 3.74 0.71 -18.03
C SER A 96 3.19 -0.48 -18.80
N ASP A 97 2.57 -0.24 -19.96
CA ASP A 97 1.88 -1.26 -20.76
C ASP A 97 2.74 -2.48 -21.14
N ASN A 98 4.08 -2.35 -21.12
CA ASN A 98 5.02 -3.42 -21.40
C ASN A 98 5.78 -3.93 -20.18
N SER A 99 5.45 -3.45 -18.98
CA SER A 99 6.13 -3.87 -17.76
C SER A 99 5.62 -5.24 -17.34
N ILE A 100 6.53 -6.22 -17.31
CA ILE A 100 6.27 -7.54 -16.73
C ILE A 100 7.17 -7.68 -15.52
N CYS A 101 6.59 -8.06 -14.39
CA CYS A 101 7.32 -8.28 -13.16
C CYS A 101 6.93 -9.62 -12.54
N GLN A 102 7.93 -10.34 -12.05
CA GLN A 102 7.76 -11.52 -11.21
C GLN A 102 8.07 -11.14 -9.78
N GLU A 103 7.16 -11.48 -8.88
CA GLU A 103 7.27 -11.19 -7.45
C GLU A 103 7.43 -12.48 -6.68
N SER A 104 8.29 -12.50 -5.66
CA SER A 104 8.55 -13.71 -4.86
C SER A 104 8.93 -13.39 -3.43
N ASN A 105 8.74 -14.38 -2.56
CA ASN A 105 9.38 -14.47 -1.25
C ASN A 105 10.62 -15.36 -1.39
N PRO A 106 11.83 -14.80 -1.45
CA PRO A 106 13.04 -15.59 -1.63
C PRO A 106 13.44 -16.37 -0.36
N CYS A 107 12.94 -15.97 0.81
CA CYS A 107 13.21 -16.65 2.07
C CYS A 107 12.56 -18.03 2.10
N LYS A 108 13.32 -19.06 2.46
CA LYS A 108 12.85 -20.48 2.47
C LYS A 108 12.17 -20.90 3.78
N ILE A 109 12.22 -20.05 4.82
CA ILE A 109 11.78 -20.43 6.17
C ILE A 109 10.78 -19.45 6.81
N ARG A 110 10.66 -18.24 6.28
CA ARG A 110 9.77 -17.21 6.84
C ARG A 110 8.79 -16.68 5.79
N PRO A 111 7.55 -16.37 6.18
CA PRO A 111 6.60 -15.72 5.29
C PRO A 111 7.03 -14.27 5.01
N LEU A 112 6.59 -13.77 3.87
CA LEU A 112 6.59 -12.36 3.54
C LEU A 112 5.21 -11.79 3.87
N VAL A 113 5.15 -10.69 4.62
CA VAL A 113 3.93 -9.91 4.86
C VAL A 113 4.13 -8.52 4.28
N ARG A 114 3.20 -8.08 3.41
CA ARG A 114 3.28 -6.77 2.78
C ARG A 114 1.92 -6.11 2.62
N LEU A 115 1.94 -4.78 2.48
CA LEU A 115 0.87 -4.02 1.86
C LEU A 115 1.26 -3.75 0.41
N GLN A 116 0.33 -3.98 -0.51
CA GLN A 116 0.49 -3.61 -1.92
C GLN A 116 -0.60 -2.62 -2.30
N LEU A 117 -0.19 -1.45 -2.77
CA LEU A 117 -1.05 -0.38 -3.24
C LEU A 117 -0.86 -0.20 -4.75
N TRP A 118 -1.97 -0.08 -5.50
CA TRP A 118 -1.92 0.34 -6.89
C TRP A 118 -2.53 1.72 -7.02
N LEU A 119 -1.74 2.66 -7.51
CA LEU A 119 -2.12 4.06 -7.69
C LEU A 119 -2.18 4.37 -9.19
N ASN A 120 -3.28 4.96 -9.64
CA ASN A 120 -3.41 5.38 -11.04
C ASN A 120 -2.28 6.34 -11.42
N ALA A 121 -1.55 6.03 -12.47
CA ALA A 121 -0.50 6.91 -12.98
C ALA A 121 -1.07 7.92 -13.99
N CYS A 122 -0.68 9.19 -13.85
CA CYS A 122 -0.96 10.20 -14.86
C CYS A 122 -0.16 9.86 -16.14
N PRO A 123 -0.81 9.80 -17.31
CA PRO A 123 -0.14 9.45 -18.57
C PRO A 123 1.02 10.36 -18.97
N GLN A 124 0.96 11.64 -18.55
CA GLN A 124 1.97 12.67 -18.88
C GLN A 124 3.14 12.70 -17.90
N GLN A 125 3.04 11.97 -16.79
CA GLN A 125 4.10 11.93 -15.79
C GLN A 125 5.04 10.74 -16.00
N SER A 126 6.32 10.96 -15.69
CA SER A 126 7.35 9.92 -15.68
C SER A 126 8.02 9.82 -14.32
N ALA A 127 8.48 8.64 -13.98
CA ALA A 127 9.26 8.36 -12.78
C ALA A 127 10.25 7.21 -13.08
N PRO A 128 11.28 7.02 -12.26
CA PRO A 128 12.15 5.84 -12.38
C PRO A 128 11.33 4.55 -12.35
N ALA A 129 11.70 3.58 -13.21
CA ALA A 129 10.95 2.32 -13.34
C ALA A 129 10.81 1.57 -12.02
N MET A 130 11.85 1.60 -11.18
CA MET A 130 11.87 0.98 -9.87
C MET A 130 12.61 1.86 -8.88
N GLN A 131 12.03 2.08 -7.71
CA GLN A 131 12.58 2.91 -6.65
C GLN A 131 12.47 2.15 -5.33
N HIS A 132 13.41 2.38 -4.43
CA HIS A 132 13.50 1.71 -3.14
C HIS A 132 13.82 2.72 -2.04
N ARG A 133 13.26 2.51 -0.83
CA ARG A 133 13.50 3.36 0.33
C ARG A 133 13.39 2.57 1.63
N THR A 134 14.35 2.78 2.53
CA THR A 134 14.25 2.36 3.93
C THR A 134 13.39 3.37 4.70
N LEU A 135 12.45 2.89 5.50
CA LEU A 135 11.56 3.71 6.30
C LEU A 135 12.12 3.83 7.73
N PRO A 136 12.36 5.06 8.23
CA PRO A 136 12.85 5.25 9.59
C PRO A 136 11.83 4.72 10.62
N CYS A 137 12.28 3.94 11.59
CA CYS A 137 11.39 3.36 12.61
C CYS A 137 11.14 4.30 13.82
N ASP A 138 11.93 5.34 13.96
CA ASP A 138 11.91 6.30 15.08
C ASP A 138 11.09 7.56 14.79
N GLU A 139 10.69 7.78 13.56
CA GLU A 139 9.84 8.91 13.17
C GLU A 139 8.36 8.59 13.36
N GLN A 140 7.60 9.55 13.91
CA GLN A 140 6.16 9.40 14.09
C GLN A 140 5.40 9.49 12.78
N CYS A 141 5.84 10.32 11.82
CA CYS A 141 5.18 10.51 10.54
C CYS A 141 6.21 10.51 9.41
N ILE A 142 6.13 9.53 8.53
CA ILE A 142 7.06 9.30 7.43
C ILE A 142 6.32 9.50 6.12
N LEU A 143 6.79 10.39 5.26
CA LEU A 143 6.31 10.53 3.89
C LEU A 143 6.97 9.43 3.03
N ILE A 144 6.26 8.35 2.73
CA ILE A 144 6.79 7.20 1.97
C ILE A 144 6.94 7.56 0.49
N ALA A 145 5.89 8.14 -0.11
CA ALA A 145 5.83 8.44 -1.53
C ALA A 145 5.05 9.73 -1.78
N SER A 146 5.44 10.49 -2.81
CA SER A 146 4.84 11.77 -3.15
C SER A 146 5.05 12.10 -4.64
N PRO A 147 4.33 13.10 -5.21
CA PRO A 147 4.47 13.46 -6.61
C PRO A 147 5.89 13.90 -7.02
N GLU A 148 6.56 14.63 -6.13
CA GLU A 148 7.86 15.26 -6.42
C GLU A 148 9.04 14.49 -5.79
N GLY A 149 8.78 13.43 -5.04
CA GLY A 149 9.83 12.71 -4.31
C GLY A 149 10.49 13.54 -3.21
N GLU A 150 9.77 14.55 -2.66
CA GLU A 150 10.29 15.42 -1.63
C GLU A 150 10.68 14.67 -0.35
N ASN A 151 11.66 15.18 0.37
CA ASN A 151 12.21 14.60 1.61
C ASN A 151 12.67 13.14 1.44
N GLY A 152 13.19 12.80 0.25
CA GLY A 152 13.65 11.45 -0.07
C GLY A 152 12.52 10.42 -0.19
N SER A 153 11.27 10.86 -0.34
CA SER A 153 10.15 9.97 -0.64
C SER A 153 10.25 9.39 -2.05
N LEU A 154 9.57 8.27 -2.31
CA LEU A 154 9.48 7.67 -3.63
C LEU A 154 8.63 8.55 -4.55
N GLN A 155 9.05 8.75 -5.79
CA GLN A 155 8.35 9.62 -6.73
C GLN A 155 7.18 8.89 -7.41
N LEU A 156 5.96 9.39 -7.19
CA LEU A 156 4.73 8.91 -7.83
C LEU A 156 4.43 9.70 -9.11
N ARG A 157 3.78 9.04 -10.05
CA ARG A 157 3.25 9.68 -11.28
C ARG A 157 1.81 10.18 -11.11
N GLN A 158 1.43 10.56 -9.88
CA GLN A 158 0.11 11.08 -9.56
C GLN A 158 0.18 12.05 -8.36
N GLN A 159 -0.78 12.95 -8.26
CA GLN A 159 -0.94 13.88 -7.13
C GLN A 159 -1.50 13.14 -5.89
N VAL A 160 -0.65 12.27 -5.33
CA VAL A 160 -0.94 11.44 -4.15
C VAL A 160 0.26 11.50 -3.20
N TRP A 161 -0.04 11.55 -1.91
CA TRP A 161 0.95 11.48 -0.83
C TRP A 161 0.64 10.26 0.03
N VAL A 162 1.61 9.41 0.24
CA VAL A 162 1.49 8.21 1.07
C VAL A 162 2.35 8.38 2.31
N TYR A 163 1.71 8.29 3.46
CA TYR A 163 2.37 8.42 4.77
C TYR A 163 2.27 7.11 5.56
N GLN A 164 3.29 6.83 6.34
CA GLN A 164 3.25 5.93 7.47
C GLN A 164 3.21 6.73 8.75
N ILE A 165 2.33 6.37 9.67
CA ILE A 165 2.23 7.01 10.98
C ILE A 165 2.43 5.95 12.05
N ASN A 166 3.38 6.21 12.95
CA ASN A 166 3.73 5.34 14.07
C ASN A 166 3.24 5.97 15.36
N PHE A 167 2.33 5.32 16.06
CA PHE A 167 1.81 5.77 17.35
C PHE A 167 2.30 4.88 18.49
N ARG A 168 2.60 5.51 19.62
CA ARG A 168 2.67 4.85 20.92
C ARG A 168 1.34 5.05 21.65
N GLU A 169 1.03 4.20 22.59
CA GLU A 169 -0.17 4.33 23.42
C GLU A 169 -0.31 5.74 24.00
N GLY A 170 -1.51 6.31 23.90
CA GLY A 170 -1.82 7.66 24.35
C GLY A 170 -1.33 8.81 23.48
N GLN A 171 -0.61 8.54 22.38
CA GLN A 171 -0.21 9.58 21.44
C GLN A 171 -1.34 9.98 20.50
N SER A 172 -1.36 11.25 20.13
CA SER A 172 -2.20 11.79 19.07
C SER A 172 -1.37 12.61 18.08
N LEU A 173 -1.84 12.68 16.83
CA LEU A 173 -1.22 13.48 15.78
C LEU A 173 -2.30 14.24 15.02
N PRO A 174 -2.37 15.59 15.17
CA PRO A 174 -3.15 16.40 14.25
C PRO A 174 -2.58 16.26 12.83
N PHE A 175 -3.39 15.78 11.89
CA PHE A 175 -2.95 15.55 10.53
C PHE A 175 -3.76 16.41 9.55
N ARG A 176 -3.07 17.26 8.79
CA ARG A 176 -3.70 18.09 7.76
C ARG A 176 -3.67 17.35 6.43
N LEU A 177 -4.85 17.13 5.85
CA LEU A 177 -4.97 16.49 4.54
C LEU A 177 -4.46 17.42 3.42
N LYS A 178 -3.77 16.84 2.43
CA LYS A 178 -3.30 17.54 1.21
C LYS A 178 -4.32 17.46 0.07
N GLY A 179 -5.58 17.19 0.36
CA GLY A 179 -6.64 17.08 -0.64
C GLY A 179 -7.99 16.78 0.01
N SER A 180 -9.03 16.63 -0.79
CA SER A 180 -10.40 16.37 -0.31
C SER A 180 -10.68 14.92 0.06
N ARG A 181 -9.75 14.00 -0.24
CA ARG A 181 -9.93 12.55 -0.02
C ARG A 181 -8.67 11.97 0.60
N CYS A 182 -8.86 11.13 1.62
CA CYS A 182 -7.79 10.37 2.23
C CYS A 182 -8.30 8.97 2.59
N TYR A 183 -7.50 7.95 2.35
CA TYR A 183 -7.74 6.61 2.86
C TYR A 183 -6.73 6.31 3.96
N LEU A 184 -7.21 5.89 5.11
CA LEU A 184 -6.39 5.46 6.24
C LEU A 184 -6.52 3.95 6.41
N GLN A 185 -5.41 3.23 6.58
CA GLN A 185 -5.35 1.80 6.86
C GLN A 185 -4.71 1.57 8.23
N SER A 186 -5.44 0.94 9.15
CA SER A 186 -4.85 0.44 10.39
C SER A 186 -4.11 -0.87 10.09
N VAL A 187 -2.82 -0.91 10.44
CA VAL A 187 -1.96 -2.07 10.20
C VAL A 187 -1.76 -2.87 11.48
N HIS A 188 -1.59 -2.19 12.60
CA HIS A 188 -1.39 -2.80 13.90
C HIS A 188 -2.14 -2.02 14.98
N GLY A 189 -2.66 -2.74 15.98
CA GLY A 189 -3.30 -2.16 17.16
C GLY A 189 -4.65 -1.51 16.87
N GLU A 190 -5.04 -0.62 17.77
CA GLU A 190 -6.29 0.12 17.75
C GLU A 190 -5.99 1.61 17.71
N LEU A 191 -6.79 2.37 16.98
CA LEU A 191 -6.69 3.82 16.94
C LEU A 191 -8.06 4.48 16.85
N SER A 192 -8.17 5.72 17.35
CA SER A 192 -9.33 6.59 17.14
C SER A 192 -9.00 7.64 16.11
N LEU A 193 -9.87 7.75 15.10
CA LEU A 193 -9.82 8.80 14.09
C LEU A 193 -10.93 9.80 14.39
N ALA A 194 -10.55 11.05 14.66
CA ALA A 194 -11.50 12.13 14.88
C ALA A 194 -11.58 13.03 13.65
N GLY A 195 -12.76 13.18 13.08
CA GLY A 195 -13.10 14.19 12.08
C GLY A 195 -13.72 15.43 12.71
N LYS A 196 -14.27 16.33 11.89
CA LYS A 196 -14.93 17.55 12.37
C LYS A 196 -16.21 17.29 13.15
N GLU A 197 -17.02 16.35 12.68
CA GLU A 197 -18.36 16.07 13.21
C GLU A 197 -18.53 14.62 13.67
N ASP A 198 -17.59 13.74 13.28
CA ASP A 198 -17.67 12.30 13.50
C ASP A 198 -16.33 11.74 14.00
N ALA A 199 -16.37 10.56 14.59
CA ALA A 199 -15.20 9.82 15.00
C ALA A 199 -15.38 8.33 14.69
N LEU A 200 -14.28 7.64 14.42
CA LEU A 200 -14.24 6.20 14.17
C LEU A 200 -13.19 5.55 15.08
N ALA A 201 -13.55 4.42 15.67
CA ALA A 201 -12.58 3.48 16.23
C ALA A 201 -12.19 2.47 15.14
N LEU A 202 -10.90 2.25 14.97
CA LEU A 202 -10.34 1.32 14.00
C LEU A 202 -9.49 0.29 14.74
N THR A 203 -9.67 -0.96 14.38
CA THR A 203 -8.84 -2.08 14.82
C THR A 203 -7.89 -2.52 13.71
N CYS A 204 -7.00 -3.46 14.01
CA CYS A 204 -6.05 -3.98 13.02
C CYS A 204 -6.75 -4.52 11.77
N GLY A 205 -6.38 -3.99 10.62
CA GLY A 205 -6.93 -4.35 9.32
C GLY A 205 -8.11 -3.50 8.86
N ASP A 206 -8.71 -2.68 9.74
CA ASP A 206 -9.74 -1.72 9.35
C ASP A 206 -9.16 -0.56 8.56
N GLY A 207 -9.97 -0.01 7.69
CA GLY A 207 -9.67 1.23 6.97
C GLY A 207 -10.75 2.30 7.19
N ALA A 208 -10.42 3.53 6.85
CA ALA A 208 -11.35 4.64 6.82
C ALA A 208 -11.25 5.42 5.51
N LEU A 209 -12.40 5.63 4.87
CA LEU A 209 -12.55 6.54 3.75
C LEU A 209 -12.91 7.92 4.32
N ILE A 210 -12.06 8.90 4.05
CA ILE A 210 -12.17 10.26 4.59
C ILE A 210 -12.45 11.20 3.44
N ARG A 211 -13.53 11.98 3.52
CA ARG A 211 -13.93 12.95 2.51
C ARG A 211 -14.21 14.30 3.17
N ASP A 212 -13.74 15.37 2.51
CA ASP A 212 -14.04 16.76 2.85
C ASP A 212 -13.72 17.14 4.31
N GLU A 213 -12.72 16.50 4.89
CA GLU A 213 -12.10 16.86 6.15
C GLU A 213 -10.87 17.74 5.86
N SER A 214 -10.77 18.89 6.51
CA SER A 214 -9.68 19.86 6.31
C SER A 214 -9.10 20.31 7.64
#